data_3ce2b918ef562bc96fc917f7c3e7005a
#
_entry.id   3ce2b918ef562bc96fc917f7c3e7005a
#
_cell.length_a   1.000
_cell.length_b   1.000
_cell.length_c   1.000
_cell.angle_alpha   90.00
_cell.angle_beta   90.00
_cell.angle_gamma   90.00
#
_symmetry.space_group_name_H-M   'P 1'
#
loop_
_entity.id
_entity.type
_entity.pdbx_description
1 polymer ?
#
loop_
_entity_poly.entity_id
_entity_poly.type
_entity_poly.pdbx_seq_one_letter_code
_entity_poly.pdbx_strand_id
1 'polypeptide(L)' 'MTPTLEVKIMEPRILIICRTCGLIGYFRTDQDYEAADALESHMFEFPDHAVKSSVMEVEV' A
#
# COMPACT_ATOMS: atom_id res chain seq x y z
N MET A 1 20.44 -14.30 31.01
CA MET A 1 20.17 -13.32 29.95
C MET A 1 18.68 -13.27 29.65
N THR A 2 18.06 -12.15 29.94
CA THR A 2 16.64 -12.00 29.71
C THR A 2 16.41 -11.74 28.21
N PRO A 3 15.50 -12.47 27.55
CA PRO A 3 15.19 -12.19 26.16
C PRO A 3 14.52 -10.83 26.04
N THR A 4 14.92 -10.08 25.05
CA THR A 4 14.27 -8.81 24.74
C THR A 4 12.91 -9.12 24.12
N LEU A 5 11.86 -8.62 24.76
CA LEU A 5 10.52 -8.72 24.18
C LEU A 5 10.39 -7.64 23.11
N GLU A 6 10.46 -8.05 21.86
CA GLU A 6 10.19 -7.16 20.77
C GLU A 6 8.68 -7.09 20.57
N VAL A 7 8.14 -5.91 20.76
CA VAL A 7 6.74 -5.64 20.43
C VAL A 7 6.69 -5.10 19.02
N LYS A 8 6.14 -5.88 18.13
CA LYS A 8 5.93 -5.44 16.76
C LYS A 8 4.55 -4.81 16.68
N ILE A 9 4.53 -3.56 16.28
CA ILE A 9 3.27 -2.85 16.08
C ILE A 9 2.90 -3.02 14.61
N MET A 10 1.79 -3.69 14.38
CA MET A 10 1.27 -3.91 13.03
C MET A 10 0.07 -3.01 12.80
N GLU A 11 0.07 -2.32 11.69
CA GLU A 11 -1.03 -1.44 11.31
C GLU A 11 -1.43 -1.71 9.86
N PRO A 12 -2.73 -1.56 9.54
CA PRO A 12 -3.18 -1.72 8.17
C PRO A 12 -2.71 -0.56 7.28
N ARG A 13 -2.31 -0.89 6.08
CA ARG A 13 -1.90 0.10 5.06
C ARG A 13 -2.52 -0.27 3.73
N ILE A 14 -2.82 0.75 2.95
CA ILE A 14 -3.32 0.58 1.59
C ILE A 14 -2.12 0.62 0.65
N LEU A 15 -1.94 -0.46 -0.09
CA LEU A 15 -0.88 -0.58 -1.07
C LEU A 15 -1.47 -0.53 -2.47
N ILE A 16 -0.93 0.33 -3.30
CA ILE A 16 -1.30 0.38 -4.72
C ILE A 16 -0.19 -0.31 -5.49
N ILE A 17 -0.54 -1.39 -6.15
CA ILE A 17 0.43 -2.27 -6.80
C ILE A 17 0.12 -2.35 -8.29
N CYS A 18 1.09 -2.00 -9.11
CA CYS A 18 1.03 -2.19 -10.54
C CYS A 18 1.81 -3.46 -10.90
N ARG A 19 1.21 -4.31 -11.71
CA ARG A 19 1.86 -5.55 -12.13
C ARG A 19 3.16 -5.29 -12.89
N THR A 20 3.22 -4.18 -13.62
CA THR A 20 4.40 -3.81 -14.41
C THR A 20 5.41 -3.00 -13.61
N CYS A 21 4.94 -2.03 -12.82
CA CYS A 21 5.80 -1.08 -12.12
C CYS A 21 6.17 -1.52 -10.70
N GLY A 22 5.39 -2.40 -10.10
CA GLY A 22 5.53 -2.80 -8.70
C GLY A 22 4.72 -1.90 -7.77
N LEU A 23 5.23 -1.66 -6.58
CA LEU A 23 4.54 -0.82 -5.58
C LEU A 23 4.64 0.65 -6.01
N ILE A 24 3.50 1.26 -6.26
CA ILE A 24 3.43 2.66 -6.71
C ILE A 24 2.79 3.59 -5.69
N GLY A 25 2.14 3.05 -4.66
CA GLY A 25 1.53 3.85 -3.62
C GLY A 25 1.48 3.13 -2.30
N TYR A 26 1.63 3.89 -1.20
CA TYR A 26 1.62 3.36 0.15
C TYR A 26 0.94 4.41 1.03
N PHE A 27 -0.22 4.07 1.59
CA PHE A 27 -1.06 5.01 2.29
C PHE A 27 -1.61 4.41 3.56
N ARG A 28 -1.93 5.27 4.53
CA ARG A 28 -2.69 4.86 5.71
C ARG A 28 -4.15 4.67 5.32
N THR A 29 -4.89 3.91 6.11
CA THR A 29 -6.29 3.60 5.82
C THR A 29 -7.21 4.83 5.86
N ASP A 30 -6.80 5.88 6.57
CA ASP A 30 -7.52 7.15 6.60
C ASP A 30 -7.24 8.01 5.36
N GLN A 31 -6.32 7.58 4.51
CA GLN A 31 -5.96 8.25 3.25
C GLN A 31 -6.55 7.54 2.04
N ASP A 32 -7.75 7.03 2.16
CA ASP A 32 -8.39 6.24 1.10
C ASP A 32 -8.64 7.06 -0.18
N TYR A 33 -8.96 8.34 -0.05
CA TYR A 33 -9.12 9.22 -1.22
C TYR A 33 -7.82 9.38 -1.99
N GLU A 34 -6.73 9.55 -1.26
CA GLU A 34 -5.40 9.71 -1.87
C GLU A 34 -4.97 8.41 -2.56
N ALA A 35 -5.27 7.27 -1.94
CA ALA A 35 -4.99 5.96 -2.52
C ALA A 35 -5.81 5.75 -3.80
N ALA A 36 -7.09 6.08 -3.78
CA ALA A 36 -7.95 5.96 -4.95
C ALA A 36 -7.48 6.87 -6.09
N ASP A 37 -7.06 8.08 -5.75
CA ASP A 37 -6.55 9.03 -6.72
C ASP A 37 -5.26 8.50 -7.38
N ALA A 38 -4.36 7.94 -6.59
CA ALA A 38 -3.13 7.34 -7.11
C ALA A 38 -3.42 6.17 -8.05
N LEU A 39 -4.39 5.33 -7.69
CA LEU A 39 -4.83 4.21 -8.51
C LEU A 39 -5.39 4.69 -9.85
N GLU A 40 -6.32 5.64 -9.80
CA GLU A 40 -6.95 6.19 -11.00
C GLU A 40 -5.96 6.91 -11.90
N SER A 41 -5.07 7.70 -11.30
CA SER A 41 -4.06 8.43 -12.05
C SER A 41 -3.14 7.49 -12.82
N HIS A 42 -2.73 6.42 -12.18
CA HIS A 42 -1.86 5.43 -12.83
C HIS A 42 -2.59 4.71 -13.96
N MET A 43 -3.84 4.32 -13.74
CA MET A 43 -4.66 3.66 -14.75
C MET A 43 -4.94 4.58 -15.95
N PHE A 44 -5.12 5.85 -15.67
CA PHE A 44 -5.35 6.84 -16.72
C PHE A 44 -4.09 7.04 -17.58
N GLU A 45 -2.93 7.13 -16.92
CA GLU A 45 -1.66 7.36 -17.59
C GLU A 45 -1.16 6.12 -18.31
N PHE A 46 -1.40 4.94 -17.75
CA PHE A 46 -0.95 3.66 -18.30
C PHE A 46 -2.12 2.67 -18.36
N PRO A 47 -3.03 2.84 -19.34
CA PRO A 47 -4.24 2.02 -19.40
C PRO A 47 -3.98 0.53 -19.62
N ASP A 48 -2.80 0.15 -20.08
CA ASP A 48 -2.41 -1.24 -20.28
C ASP A 48 -1.83 -1.89 -19.03
N HIS A 49 -1.61 -1.10 -17.98
CA HIS A 49 -1.07 -1.63 -16.73
C HIS A 49 -2.19 -2.15 -15.84
N ALA A 50 -2.01 -3.35 -15.31
CA ALA A 50 -2.92 -3.92 -14.33
C ALA A 50 -2.55 -3.39 -12.95
N VAL A 51 -3.42 -2.57 -12.37
CA VAL A 51 -3.20 -1.92 -11.08
C VAL A 51 -4.27 -2.38 -10.11
N LYS A 52 -3.86 -2.67 -8.87
CA LYS A 52 -4.80 -3.06 -7.83
C LYS A 52 -4.47 -2.37 -6.52
N SER A 53 -5.48 -2.20 -5.67
CA SER A 53 -5.28 -1.79 -4.29
C SER A 53 -5.43 -3.00 -3.38
N SER A 54 -4.65 -3.02 -2.31
CA SER A 54 -4.69 -4.09 -1.33
C SER A 54 -4.47 -3.50 0.06
N VAL A 55 -5.19 -4.00 1.05
CA VAL A 55 -4.96 -3.60 2.43
C VAL A 55 -4.18 -4.71 3.11
N MET A 56 -3.03 -4.36 3.65
CA MET A 56 -2.14 -5.32 4.30
C MET A 56 -1.67 -4.78 5.64
N GLU A 57 -1.50 -5.70 6.59
CA GLU A 57 -0.86 -5.37 7.86
C GLU A 57 0.63 -5.24 7.65
N VAL A 58 1.19 -4.13 8.07
CA VAL A 58 2.62 -3.87 7.96
C VAL A 58 3.19 -3.46 9.30
N GLU A 59 4.46 -3.72 9.52
CA GLU A 59 5.18 -3.31 10.71
C GLU A 59 5.53 -1.83 10.60
N VAL A 60 5.16 -1.08 11.63
CA VAL A 60 5.41 0.36 11.69
C VAL A 60 6.42 0.72 12.78
#